data_6ea5d1e9a9ef50fe974f6ed59ba36d5f
#
_entry.id   6ea5d1e9a9ef50fe974f6ed59ba36d5f
#
_cell.length_a   1.000
_cell.length_b   1.000
_cell.length_c   1.000
_cell.angle_alpha   90.00
_cell.angle_beta   90.00
_cell.angle_gamma   90.00
#
_symmetry.space_group_name_H-M   'P 1'
#
loop_
_entity.id
_entity.type
_entity.pdbx_description
1 polymer ?
#
loop_
_entity_poly.entity_id
_entity_poly.type
_entity_poly.pdbx_seq_one_letter_code
_entity_poly.pdbx_strand_id
1 'polypeptide(L)'
;MGVPFAPINGINLYYEVHGSGPAVLFAHGQGGNHLSWWQQIPILSRHYTCITYDQRAFGASHDTNGLGRGAFGADAIALLDHLGVEDVRVVAHSMGGRPATALATRDPKSRVRALVLAGTTGAVADDAVRQRREDAAAARGGKGLGAFSVSARFREEEPRLYFLLRQISRMNPPRPRDFLGPPNPPPLPPGQPRRTPMHERLAAARVPVLFLVGEHDMITPPDMIEMCHRLVPGSRYHLVPDSGHSAYWEKAEEFNAVVLRFLQEVDGGVLAPK
;
A
#
# COMPACT_ATOMS: atom_id res chain seq x y z
N MET A 1 8.75 -15.02 24.00
CA MET A 1 8.53 -14.50 22.66
C MET A 1 9.56 -13.43 22.41
N GLY A 2 10.41 -13.57 21.37
CA GLY A 2 11.40 -12.54 21.03
C GLY A 2 10.70 -11.25 20.61
N VAL A 3 11.37 -10.11 20.86
CA VAL A 3 10.86 -8.80 20.42
C VAL A 3 10.80 -8.81 18.89
N PRO A 4 9.64 -8.48 18.27
CA PRO A 4 9.42 -8.64 16.82
C PRO A 4 10.12 -7.53 16.02
N PHE A 5 11.47 -7.52 16.06
CA PHE A 5 12.28 -6.60 15.27
C PHE A 5 13.24 -7.37 14.35
N ALA A 6 13.28 -6.94 13.08
CA ALA A 6 14.22 -7.41 12.09
C ALA A 6 15.37 -6.40 11.92
N PRO A 7 16.65 -6.78 12.15
CA PRO A 7 17.79 -5.92 11.88
C PRO A 7 18.08 -5.90 10.37
N ILE A 8 17.52 -4.94 9.65
CA ILE A 8 17.60 -4.83 8.18
C ILE A 8 17.99 -3.43 7.74
N ASN A 9 18.80 -3.32 6.72
CA ASN A 9 19.20 -2.06 6.07
C ASN A 9 19.55 -0.93 7.06
N GLY A 10 20.25 -1.29 8.17
CA GLY A 10 20.73 -0.36 9.18
C GLY A 10 19.68 0.19 10.15
N ILE A 11 18.51 -0.43 10.23
CA ILE A 11 17.49 -0.14 11.24
C ILE A 11 16.98 -1.42 11.89
N ASN A 12 16.27 -1.28 13.03
CA ASN A 12 15.44 -2.33 13.61
C ASN A 12 14.01 -2.10 13.12
N LEU A 13 13.56 -2.90 12.15
CA LEU A 13 12.23 -2.80 11.58
C LEU A 13 11.26 -3.66 12.40
N TYR A 14 10.21 -3.03 12.91
CA TYR A 14 9.14 -3.71 13.66
C TYR A 14 8.20 -4.46 12.73
N TYR A 15 7.83 -5.68 13.09
CA TYR A 15 6.85 -6.48 12.37
C TYR A 15 6.06 -7.40 13.31
N GLU A 16 4.91 -7.87 12.87
CA GLU A 16 4.12 -8.91 13.54
C GLU A 16 3.70 -9.97 12.53
N VAL A 17 3.53 -11.20 13.01
CA VAL A 17 3.09 -12.35 12.21
C VAL A 17 1.90 -12.99 12.89
N HIS A 18 0.80 -13.17 12.16
CA HIS A 18 -0.46 -13.71 12.66
C HIS A 18 -1.01 -14.78 11.74
N GLY A 19 -1.54 -15.86 12.30
CA GLY A 19 -2.15 -16.96 11.53
C GLY A 19 -1.14 -17.94 10.95
N SER A 20 -1.59 -18.72 9.98
CA SER A 20 -0.80 -19.74 9.27
C SER A 20 -1.31 -19.91 7.84
N GLY A 21 -0.49 -20.46 6.96
CA GLY A 21 -0.80 -20.64 5.53
C GLY A 21 0.07 -19.78 4.64
N PRO A 22 -0.33 -19.53 3.38
CA PRO A 22 0.42 -18.68 2.46
C PRO A 22 0.62 -17.27 3.02
N ALA A 23 1.78 -16.64 2.74
CA ALA A 23 2.10 -15.33 3.30
C ALA A 23 1.34 -14.18 2.62
N VAL A 24 0.87 -13.22 3.43
CA VAL A 24 0.35 -11.92 2.99
C VAL A 24 1.07 -10.80 3.73
N LEU A 25 1.73 -9.91 3.00
CA LEU A 25 2.40 -8.72 3.55
C LEU A 25 1.49 -7.50 3.44
N PHE A 26 1.32 -6.78 4.54
CA PHE A 26 0.48 -5.59 4.63
C PHE A 26 1.32 -4.31 4.71
N ALA A 27 1.28 -3.48 3.66
CA ALA A 27 2.02 -2.21 3.57
C ALA A 27 1.10 -1.01 3.83
N HIS A 28 1.24 -0.35 4.98
CA HIS A 28 0.38 0.74 5.42
C HIS A 28 0.59 2.06 4.67
N GLY A 29 -0.40 2.96 4.77
CA GLY A 29 -0.35 4.34 4.25
C GLY A 29 0.42 5.31 5.16
N GLN A 30 0.51 6.58 4.74
CA GLN A 30 1.31 7.62 5.40
C GLN A 30 0.90 7.92 6.84
N GLY A 31 -0.36 7.80 7.17
CA GLY A 31 -0.88 8.02 8.53
C GLY A 31 -0.92 6.76 9.39
N GLY A 32 -0.55 5.60 8.83
CA GLY A 32 -0.68 4.31 9.47
C GLY A 32 0.63 3.77 10.05
N ASN A 33 0.53 2.59 10.63
CA ASN A 33 1.57 1.68 11.08
C ASN A 33 1.00 0.25 11.08
N HIS A 34 1.66 -0.73 11.68
CA HIS A 34 1.16 -2.11 11.76
C HIS A 34 -0.28 -2.21 12.30
N LEU A 35 -0.67 -1.36 13.26
CA LEU A 35 -2.03 -1.36 13.85
C LEU A 35 -3.11 -0.91 12.87
N SER A 36 -2.77 -0.33 11.72
CA SER A 36 -3.77 0.07 10.73
C SER A 36 -4.62 -1.09 10.22
N TRP A 37 -4.11 -2.32 10.34
CA TRP A 37 -4.71 -3.52 9.77
C TRP A 37 -5.52 -4.35 10.79
N TRP A 38 -5.86 -3.76 11.95
CA TRP A 38 -6.54 -4.45 13.05
C TRP A 38 -7.88 -5.09 12.67
N GLN A 39 -8.58 -4.56 11.65
CA GLN A 39 -9.83 -5.14 11.14
C GLN A 39 -9.59 -6.22 10.07
N GLN A 40 -8.44 -6.22 9.42
CA GLN A 40 -8.09 -7.18 8.36
C GLN A 40 -7.48 -8.45 8.95
N ILE A 41 -6.57 -8.29 9.91
CA ILE A 41 -5.80 -9.40 10.46
C ILE A 41 -6.69 -10.49 11.08
N PRO A 42 -7.71 -10.23 11.92
CA PRO A 42 -8.55 -11.28 12.51
C PRO A 42 -9.32 -12.12 11.49
N ILE A 43 -9.55 -11.58 10.29
CA ILE A 43 -10.28 -12.27 9.23
C ILE A 43 -9.31 -13.03 8.32
N LEU A 44 -8.28 -12.36 7.79
CA LEU A 44 -7.37 -12.98 6.83
C LEU A 44 -6.42 -13.99 7.48
N SER A 45 -6.06 -13.84 8.76
CA SER A 45 -5.20 -14.78 9.49
C SER A 45 -5.83 -16.18 9.70
N ARG A 46 -7.11 -16.33 9.43
CA ARG A 46 -7.78 -17.66 9.38
C ARG A 46 -7.38 -18.48 8.16
N HIS A 47 -6.80 -17.83 7.14
CA HIS A 47 -6.47 -18.44 5.84
C HIS A 47 -5.01 -18.22 5.44
N TYR A 48 -4.35 -17.23 6.02
CA TYR A 48 -3.03 -16.74 5.62
C TYR A 48 -2.12 -16.49 6.81
N THR A 49 -0.82 -16.57 6.57
CA THR A 49 0.18 -15.98 7.45
C THR A 49 0.26 -14.48 7.14
N CYS A 50 -0.39 -13.67 7.97
CA CYS A 50 -0.46 -12.22 7.81
C CYS A 50 0.75 -11.56 8.46
N ILE A 51 1.54 -10.82 7.68
CA ILE A 51 2.73 -10.09 8.11
C ILE A 51 2.41 -8.60 8.05
N THR A 52 2.34 -7.93 9.20
CA THR A 52 2.25 -6.48 9.29
C THR A 52 3.61 -5.92 9.70
N TYR A 53 3.95 -4.71 9.27
CA TYR A 53 5.20 -4.07 9.64
C TYR A 53 5.07 -2.56 9.67
N ASP A 54 5.91 -1.94 10.47
CA ASP A 54 6.07 -0.50 10.45
C ASP A 54 7.12 -0.14 9.40
N GLN A 55 6.70 0.57 8.35
CA GLN A 55 7.66 1.08 7.39
C GLN A 55 8.64 2.03 8.10
N ARG A 56 9.85 2.12 7.62
CA ARG A 56 10.91 3.02 8.13
C ARG A 56 10.37 4.42 8.48
N ALA A 57 10.70 4.93 9.66
CA ALA A 57 10.20 6.17 10.27
C ALA A 57 8.70 6.17 10.63
N PHE A 58 8.07 4.99 10.74
CA PHE A 58 6.71 4.83 11.23
C PHE A 58 6.67 3.88 12.42
N GLY A 59 5.63 4.03 13.29
CA GLY A 59 5.44 3.19 14.46
C GLY A 59 6.71 3.04 15.29
N ALA A 60 7.13 1.80 15.49
CA ALA A 60 8.36 1.45 16.23
C ALA A 60 9.62 1.36 15.35
N SER A 61 9.51 1.52 14.04
CA SER A 61 10.66 1.46 13.11
C SER A 61 11.32 2.83 12.93
N HIS A 62 12.33 3.13 13.72
CA HIS A 62 13.06 4.40 13.63
C HIS A 62 14.03 4.42 12.45
N ASP A 63 14.03 5.53 11.68
CA ASP A 63 15.00 5.76 10.60
C ASP A 63 16.31 6.33 11.15
N THR A 64 17.18 5.45 11.65
CA THR A 64 18.42 5.84 12.33
C THR A 64 19.55 6.23 11.37
N ASN A 65 19.42 5.93 10.08
CA ASN A 65 20.43 6.22 9.06
C ASN A 65 19.98 7.18 7.96
N GLY A 66 18.73 7.73 8.06
CA GLY A 66 18.24 8.79 7.20
C GLY A 66 17.95 8.39 5.75
N LEU A 67 17.82 7.09 5.44
CA LEU A 67 17.51 6.63 4.07
C LEU A 67 16.10 6.98 3.62
N GLY A 68 15.20 7.27 4.55
CA GLY A 68 13.86 7.72 4.29
C GLY A 68 13.03 6.75 3.43
N ARG A 69 12.04 7.33 2.75
CA ARG A 69 11.11 6.57 1.89
C ARG A 69 11.78 5.84 0.73
N GLY A 70 12.96 6.26 0.32
CA GLY A 70 13.71 5.62 -0.77
C GLY A 70 14.03 4.15 -0.49
N ALA A 71 14.18 3.77 0.79
CA ALA A 71 14.53 2.43 1.22
C ALA A 71 13.33 1.48 1.41
N PHE A 72 12.07 1.96 1.41
CA PHE A 72 10.89 1.13 1.75
C PHE A 72 10.78 -0.17 0.94
N GLY A 73 11.07 -0.13 -0.36
CA GLY A 73 11.04 -1.33 -1.21
C GLY A 73 12.14 -2.32 -0.84
N ALA A 74 13.35 -1.83 -0.59
CA ALA A 74 14.47 -2.66 -0.14
C ALA A 74 14.23 -3.22 1.28
N ASP A 75 13.61 -2.43 2.16
CA ASP A 75 13.25 -2.88 3.51
C ASP A 75 12.21 -4.01 3.46
N ALA A 76 11.21 -3.91 2.59
CA ALA A 76 10.22 -4.96 2.40
C ALA A 76 10.84 -6.27 1.86
N ILE A 77 11.77 -6.17 0.89
CA ILE A 77 12.54 -7.32 0.38
C ILE A 77 13.34 -7.97 1.52
N ALA A 78 14.09 -7.17 2.28
CA ALA A 78 14.94 -7.66 3.37
C ALA A 78 14.11 -8.27 4.52
N LEU A 79 12.90 -7.75 4.79
CA LEU A 79 11.98 -8.35 5.76
C LEU A 79 11.54 -9.74 5.32
N LEU A 80 11.20 -9.94 4.05
CA LEU A 80 10.85 -11.26 3.52
C LEU A 80 12.04 -12.23 3.57
N ASP A 81 13.26 -11.74 3.31
CA ASP A 81 14.48 -12.54 3.46
C ASP A 81 14.71 -12.95 4.93
N HIS A 82 14.56 -12.00 5.87
CA HIS A 82 14.68 -12.25 7.30
C HIS A 82 13.69 -13.31 7.80
N LEU A 83 12.48 -13.30 7.26
CA LEU A 83 11.41 -14.24 7.62
C LEU A 83 11.47 -15.57 6.85
N GLY A 84 12.37 -15.72 5.88
CA GLY A 84 12.43 -16.90 5.02
C GLY A 84 11.21 -17.09 4.12
N VAL A 85 10.54 -16.00 3.76
CA VAL A 85 9.32 -16.04 2.91
C VAL A 85 9.73 -16.14 1.45
N GLU A 86 9.30 -17.21 0.78
CA GLU A 86 9.60 -17.47 -0.64
C GLU A 86 8.40 -17.23 -1.57
N ASP A 87 7.21 -16.96 -1.03
CA ASP A 87 5.96 -16.77 -1.76
C ASP A 87 5.06 -15.81 -0.96
N VAL A 88 4.65 -14.66 -1.54
CA VAL A 88 3.91 -13.63 -0.81
C VAL A 88 2.83 -12.96 -1.67
N ARG A 89 1.68 -12.68 -1.08
CA ARG A 89 0.67 -11.75 -1.57
C ARG A 89 0.89 -10.41 -0.87
N VAL A 90 0.63 -9.30 -1.53
CA VAL A 90 0.85 -7.98 -0.95
C VAL A 90 -0.44 -7.18 -0.95
N VAL A 91 -0.84 -6.69 0.22
CA VAL A 91 -1.95 -5.75 0.38
C VAL A 91 -1.39 -4.40 0.80
N ALA A 92 -1.56 -3.40 -0.04
CA ALA A 92 -0.95 -2.10 0.15
C ALA A 92 -1.98 -0.97 0.13
N HIS A 93 -1.87 -0.05 1.07
CA HIS A 93 -2.70 1.15 1.10
C HIS A 93 -1.87 2.41 0.84
N SER A 94 -2.37 3.30 -0.04
CA SER A 94 -1.86 4.66 -0.23
C SER A 94 -0.33 4.70 -0.45
N MET A 95 0.44 5.30 0.46
CA MET A 95 1.90 5.36 0.43
C MET A 95 2.54 3.97 0.26
N GLY A 96 1.97 2.94 0.87
CA GLY A 96 2.43 1.55 0.78
C GLY A 96 2.40 0.95 -0.63
N GLY A 97 1.64 1.54 -1.56
CA GLY A 97 1.57 1.06 -2.93
C GLY A 97 2.90 1.13 -3.69
N ARG A 98 3.74 2.15 -3.44
CA ARG A 98 5.05 2.26 -4.11
C ARG A 98 6.05 1.18 -3.68
N PRO A 99 6.28 0.91 -2.38
CA PRO A 99 7.11 -0.23 -1.98
C PRO A 99 6.52 -1.57 -2.44
N ALA A 100 5.20 -1.74 -2.45
CA ALA A 100 4.55 -2.95 -2.91
C ALA A 100 4.82 -3.22 -4.41
N THR A 101 4.67 -2.21 -5.28
CA THR A 101 5.02 -2.35 -6.71
C THR A 101 6.52 -2.49 -6.93
N ALA A 102 7.35 -1.86 -6.09
CA ALA A 102 8.79 -2.07 -6.12
C ALA A 102 9.14 -3.51 -5.77
N LEU A 103 8.53 -4.09 -4.74
CA LEU A 103 8.66 -5.50 -4.39
C LEU A 103 8.22 -6.40 -5.56
N ALA A 104 7.03 -6.18 -6.12
CA ALA A 104 6.51 -6.97 -7.23
C ALA A 104 7.37 -6.94 -8.51
N THR A 105 8.17 -5.88 -8.71
CA THR A 105 8.90 -5.66 -9.96
C THR A 105 10.42 -5.61 -9.84
N ARG A 106 10.97 -5.70 -8.63
CA ARG A 106 12.42 -5.58 -8.37
C ARG A 106 12.96 -6.65 -7.44
N ASP A 107 12.09 -7.45 -6.81
CA ASP A 107 12.53 -8.55 -5.98
C ASP A 107 13.28 -9.59 -6.84
N PRO A 108 14.56 -9.86 -6.59
CA PRO A 108 15.35 -10.78 -7.40
C PRO A 108 14.82 -12.22 -7.34
N LYS A 109 14.06 -12.55 -6.30
CA LYS A 109 13.43 -13.87 -6.12
C LYS A 109 12.03 -13.96 -6.74
N SER A 110 11.46 -12.85 -7.23
CA SER A 110 10.13 -12.80 -7.87
C SER A 110 9.02 -13.45 -7.00
N ARG A 111 9.02 -13.17 -5.70
CA ARG A 111 8.15 -13.83 -4.71
C ARG A 111 6.70 -13.41 -4.74
N VAL A 112 6.37 -12.25 -5.36
CA VAL A 112 5.02 -11.69 -5.30
C VAL A 112 4.07 -12.47 -6.21
N ARG A 113 3.00 -13.05 -5.63
CA ARG A 113 1.96 -13.82 -6.32
C ARG A 113 0.71 -13.01 -6.62
N ALA A 114 0.41 -12.02 -5.81
CA ALA A 114 -0.75 -11.13 -5.98
C ALA A 114 -0.45 -9.77 -5.39
N LEU A 115 -1.05 -8.72 -5.96
CA LEU A 115 -0.88 -7.34 -5.52
C LEU A 115 -2.25 -6.65 -5.39
N VAL A 116 -2.62 -6.23 -4.18
CA VAL A 116 -3.77 -5.37 -3.91
C VAL A 116 -3.28 -3.94 -3.68
N LEU A 117 -3.77 -3.01 -4.49
CA LEU A 117 -3.46 -1.58 -4.45
C LEU A 117 -4.71 -0.81 -4.02
N ALA A 118 -4.83 -0.54 -2.72
CA ALA A 118 -5.97 0.14 -2.13
C ALA A 118 -5.69 1.65 -1.98
N GLY A 119 -6.53 2.51 -2.58
CA GLY A 119 -6.39 3.96 -2.52
C GLY A 119 -5.01 4.43 -2.99
N THR A 120 -4.45 3.80 -4.04
CA THR A 120 -3.13 4.14 -4.55
C THR A 120 -2.95 3.78 -6.01
N THR A 121 -2.22 4.61 -6.74
CA THR A 121 -1.80 4.27 -8.11
C THR A 121 -0.63 3.27 -8.14
N GLY A 122 0.04 2.98 -7.01
CA GLY A 122 1.24 2.14 -6.98
C GLY A 122 2.37 2.63 -7.91
N ALA A 123 2.43 3.93 -8.20
CA ALA A 123 3.30 4.56 -9.20
C ALA A 123 2.95 4.22 -10.67
N VAL A 124 1.83 3.55 -10.93
CA VAL A 124 1.25 3.46 -12.29
C VAL A 124 0.82 4.86 -12.71
N ALA A 125 1.29 5.34 -13.83
CA ALA A 125 0.94 6.66 -14.36
C ALA A 125 1.39 6.80 -15.83
N ASP A 126 0.54 7.46 -16.59
CA ASP A 126 0.85 8.18 -17.83
C ASP A 126 0.67 9.69 -17.61
N ASP A 127 0.67 10.48 -18.67
CA ASP A 127 0.47 11.93 -18.55
C ASP A 127 -0.93 12.28 -18.07
N ALA A 128 -1.96 11.54 -18.47
CA ALA A 128 -3.33 11.76 -18.04
C ALA A 128 -3.51 11.47 -16.53
N VAL A 129 -2.95 10.38 -16.01
CA VAL A 129 -2.96 10.06 -14.57
C VAL A 129 -2.18 11.13 -13.78
N ARG A 130 -1.06 11.63 -14.33
CA ARG A 130 -0.29 12.71 -13.68
C ARG A 130 -1.11 13.99 -13.59
N GLN A 131 -1.75 14.41 -14.68
CA GLN A 131 -2.62 15.59 -14.69
C GLN A 131 -3.78 15.42 -13.70
N ARG A 132 -4.46 14.28 -13.74
CA ARG A 132 -5.58 14.00 -12.81
C ARG A 132 -5.16 14.06 -11.33
N ARG A 133 -3.94 13.66 -11.02
CA ARG A 133 -3.38 13.77 -9.66
C ARG A 133 -3.17 15.23 -9.26
N GLU A 134 -2.70 16.08 -10.17
CA GLU A 134 -2.54 17.52 -9.94
C GLU A 134 -3.90 18.19 -9.71
N ASP A 135 -4.90 17.86 -10.53
CA ASP A 135 -6.27 18.35 -10.37
C ASP A 135 -6.87 17.93 -9.02
N ALA A 136 -6.67 16.68 -8.60
CA ALA A 136 -7.09 16.19 -7.29
C ALA A 136 -6.37 16.92 -6.15
N ALA A 137 -5.09 17.25 -6.32
CA ALA A 137 -4.34 18.03 -5.34
C ALA A 137 -4.88 19.47 -5.24
N ALA A 138 -5.18 20.10 -6.35
CA ALA A 138 -5.77 21.44 -6.40
C ALA A 138 -7.17 21.46 -5.74
N ALA A 139 -8.02 20.46 -6.02
CA ALA A 139 -9.35 20.35 -5.46
C ALA A 139 -9.38 20.24 -3.92
N ARG A 140 -8.29 19.78 -3.30
CA ARG A 140 -8.18 19.74 -1.83
C ARG A 140 -7.95 21.12 -1.17
N GLY A 141 -7.75 22.18 -1.95
CA GLY A 141 -7.68 23.55 -1.44
C GLY A 141 -6.59 23.80 -0.39
N GLY A 142 -5.42 23.18 -0.55
CA GLY A 142 -4.29 23.34 0.38
C GLY A 142 -4.43 22.60 1.71
N LYS A 143 -5.53 21.90 1.96
CA LYS A 143 -5.71 21.07 3.16
C LYS A 143 -4.80 19.85 3.09
N GLY A 144 -4.17 19.50 4.22
CA GLY A 144 -3.31 18.33 4.33
C GLY A 144 -4.06 17.01 4.10
N LEU A 145 -3.36 15.97 3.63
CA LEU A 145 -3.94 14.66 3.30
C LEU A 145 -4.74 14.03 4.46
N GLY A 146 -4.36 14.27 5.71
CA GLY A 146 -5.07 13.78 6.88
C GLY A 146 -6.53 14.26 6.99
N ALA A 147 -6.87 15.40 6.34
CA ALA A 147 -8.25 15.88 6.30
C ALA A 147 -9.15 15.04 5.38
N PHE A 148 -8.55 14.24 4.50
CA PHE A 148 -9.23 13.41 3.51
C PHE A 148 -8.94 11.92 3.70
N SER A 149 -8.38 11.54 4.86
CA SER A 149 -8.02 10.13 5.16
C SER A 149 -9.24 9.20 5.21
N VAL A 150 -10.40 9.73 5.55
CA VAL A 150 -11.70 9.04 5.53
C VAL A 150 -12.76 10.00 4.97
N SER A 151 -13.91 9.49 4.58
CA SER A 151 -15.06 10.28 4.12
C SER A 151 -15.56 11.23 5.22
N ALA A 152 -16.25 12.31 4.82
CA ALA A 152 -16.88 13.22 5.78
C ALA A 152 -17.96 12.50 6.58
N ARG A 153 -18.77 11.70 5.89
CA ARG A 153 -19.84 10.89 6.48
C ARG A 153 -19.32 9.96 7.55
N PHE A 154 -18.24 9.22 7.29
CA PHE A 154 -17.66 8.31 8.28
C PHE A 154 -17.22 9.04 9.55
N ARG A 155 -16.66 10.24 9.44
CA ARG A 155 -16.25 11.02 10.62
C ARG A 155 -17.42 11.39 11.53
N GLU A 156 -18.60 11.63 10.93
CA GLU A 156 -19.82 12.00 11.65
C GLU A 156 -20.52 10.78 12.23
N GLU A 157 -20.63 9.70 11.46
CA GLU A 157 -21.36 8.49 11.84
C GLU A 157 -20.53 7.57 12.77
N GLU A 158 -19.18 7.54 12.59
CA GLU A 158 -18.28 6.66 13.33
C GLU A 158 -17.16 7.41 14.09
N PRO A 159 -17.51 8.36 14.98
CA PRO A 159 -16.53 9.20 15.67
C PRO A 159 -15.53 8.42 16.51
N ARG A 160 -15.92 7.24 17.05
CA ARG A 160 -15.04 6.36 17.83
C ARG A 160 -13.95 5.74 16.97
N LEU A 161 -14.32 5.20 15.80
CA LEU A 161 -13.36 4.62 14.85
C LEU A 161 -12.47 5.69 14.23
N TYR A 162 -13.02 6.87 13.94
CA TYR A 162 -12.22 8.02 13.49
C TYR A 162 -11.22 8.47 14.57
N PHE A 163 -11.64 8.53 15.84
CA PHE A 163 -10.73 8.83 16.96
C PHE A 163 -9.60 7.80 17.04
N LEU A 164 -9.91 6.49 16.97
CA LEU A 164 -8.90 5.42 16.98
C LEU A 164 -7.90 5.57 15.83
N LEU A 165 -8.37 5.82 14.60
CA LEU A 165 -7.50 6.10 13.44
C LEU A 165 -6.52 7.23 13.73
N ARG A 166 -7.01 8.31 14.36
CA ARG A 166 -6.18 9.47 14.73
C ARG A 166 -5.17 9.13 15.83
N GLN A 167 -5.52 8.25 16.80
CA GLN A 167 -4.57 7.82 17.84
C GLN A 167 -3.46 6.95 17.24
N ILE A 168 -3.79 5.99 16.37
CA ILE A 168 -2.81 5.18 15.66
C ILE A 168 -1.84 6.07 14.86
N SER A 169 -2.36 7.07 14.15
CA SER A 169 -1.53 8.02 13.42
C SER A 169 -0.58 8.82 14.31
N ARG A 170 -0.99 9.15 15.54
CA ARG A 170 -0.17 9.87 16.51
C ARG A 170 0.94 9.04 17.16
N MET A 171 0.87 7.71 17.06
CA MET A 171 1.95 6.82 17.51
C MET A 171 3.17 6.86 16.61
N ASN A 172 3.05 7.43 15.41
CA ASN A 172 4.19 7.57 14.52
C ASN A 172 5.15 8.66 15.02
N PRO A 173 6.46 8.43 14.96
CA PRO A 173 7.44 9.45 15.33
C PRO A 173 7.34 10.68 14.42
N PRO A 174 7.77 11.85 14.90
CA PRO A 174 7.88 13.03 14.05
C PRO A 174 8.86 12.77 12.90
N ARG A 175 8.53 13.28 11.72
CA ARG A 175 9.33 13.15 10.50
C ARG A 175 9.64 14.50 9.89
N PRO A 176 10.77 14.67 9.19
CA PRO A 176 11.04 15.86 8.40
C PRO A 176 9.89 16.16 7.43
N ARG A 177 9.64 17.43 7.15
CA ARG A 177 8.55 17.85 6.24
C ARG A 177 8.72 17.29 4.82
N ASP A 178 9.94 17.11 4.40
CA ASP A 178 10.35 16.58 3.10
C ASP A 178 10.57 15.07 3.07
N PHE A 179 10.27 14.37 4.17
CA PHE A 179 10.47 12.93 4.31
C PHE A 179 9.92 12.10 3.13
N LEU A 180 8.77 12.50 2.59
CA LEU A 180 8.18 11.84 1.44
C LEU A 180 8.83 12.20 0.11
N GLY A 181 9.77 13.13 0.14
CA GLY A 181 10.39 13.69 -1.06
C GLY A 181 9.40 14.48 -1.93
N PRO A 182 9.87 15.00 -3.05
CA PRO A 182 8.99 15.72 -3.97
C PRO A 182 7.92 14.78 -4.53
N PRO A 183 6.70 15.28 -4.81
CA PRO A 183 5.59 14.49 -5.37
C PRO A 183 5.95 13.88 -6.73
N ASN A 184 6.76 14.56 -7.50
CA ASN A 184 7.32 14.08 -8.74
C ASN A 184 8.84 13.92 -8.60
N PRO A 185 9.44 12.79 -9.01
CA PRO A 185 10.89 12.68 -9.06
C PRO A 185 11.43 13.75 -10.04
N PRO A 186 12.64 14.28 -9.80
CA PRO A 186 13.25 15.22 -10.71
C PRO A 186 13.36 14.59 -12.13
N PRO A 187 13.31 15.39 -13.18
CA PRO A 187 13.56 14.94 -14.53
C PRO A 187 14.87 14.16 -14.59
N LEU A 188 14.92 13.13 -15.44
CA LEU A 188 16.17 12.42 -15.66
C LEU A 188 17.18 13.40 -16.30
N PRO A 189 18.47 13.32 -15.93
CA PRO A 189 19.52 14.06 -16.61
C PRO A 189 19.48 13.81 -18.13
N PRO A 190 19.84 14.80 -18.95
CA PRO A 190 19.93 14.62 -20.40
C PRO A 190 20.79 13.39 -20.75
N GLY A 191 20.32 12.58 -21.70
CA GLY A 191 21.04 11.38 -22.15
C GLY A 191 20.80 10.11 -21.32
N GLN A 192 20.11 10.18 -20.20
CA GLN A 192 19.71 8.96 -19.49
C GLN A 192 18.46 8.34 -20.14
N PRO A 193 18.42 6.99 -20.31
CA PRO A 193 17.26 6.31 -20.83
C PRO A 193 16.05 6.53 -19.93
N ARG A 194 14.88 6.70 -20.54
CA ARG A 194 13.61 6.80 -19.79
C ARG A 194 13.44 5.55 -18.95
N ARG A 195 13.07 5.74 -17.66
CA ARG A 195 12.72 4.60 -16.82
C ARG A 195 11.48 3.90 -17.39
N THR A 196 11.53 2.59 -17.52
CA THR A 196 10.36 1.80 -17.91
C THR A 196 9.16 2.16 -17.01
N PRO A 197 8.02 2.54 -17.58
CA PRO A 197 6.82 2.85 -16.82
C PRO A 197 6.39 1.70 -15.89
N MET A 198 5.74 2.03 -14.76
CA MET A 198 5.37 1.01 -13.78
C MET A 198 4.37 0.00 -14.33
N HIS A 199 3.43 0.43 -15.17
CA HIS A 199 2.46 -0.49 -15.80
C HIS A 199 3.13 -1.52 -16.72
N GLU A 200 4.15 -1.13 -17.49
CA GLU A 200 4.93 -2.07 -18.31
C GLU A 200 5.72 -3.06 -17.44
N ARG A 201 6.28 -2.58 -16.33
CA ARG A 201 7.00 -3.42 -15.38
C ARG A 201 6.09 -4.43 -14.67
N LEU A 202 4.88 -4.02 -14.28
CA LEU A 202 3.87 -4.91 -13.70
C LEU A 202 3.40 -5.95 -14.75
N ALA A 203 3.20 -5.54 -16.00
CA ALA A 203 2.89 -6.47 -17.09
C ALA A 203 4.01 -7.50 -17.29
N ALA A 204 5.27 -7.07 -17.30
CA ALA A 204 6.43 -7.96 -17.41
C ALA A 204 6.57 -8.92 -16.21
N ALA A 205 6.22 -8.46 -15.00
CA ALA A 205 6.25 -9.28 -13.78
C ALA A 205 5.11 -10.32 -13.75
N ARG A 206 4.07 -10.16 -14.56
CA ARG A 206 2.90 -11.05 -14.65
C ARG A 206 2.21 -11.29 -13.33
N VAL A 207 2.23 -10.32 -12.42
CA VAL A 207 1.56 -10.41 -11.12
C VAL A 207 0.11 -9.97 -11.26
N PRO A 208 -0.89 -10.77 -10.88
CA PRO A 208 -2.28 -10.33 -10.78
C PRO A 208 -2.42 -9.12 -9.88
N VAL A 209 -3.12 -8.07 -10.35
CA VAL A 209 -3.31 -6.82 -9.63
C VAL A 209 -4.79 -6.55 -9.42
N LEU A 210 -5.16 -6.21 -8.18
CA LEU A 210 -6.45 -5.63 -7.83
C LEU A 210 -6.26 -4.17 -7.44
N PHE A 211 -6.88 -3.25 -8.17
CA PHE A 211 -7.07 -1.87 -7.76
C PHE A 211 -8.37 -1.74 -6.96
N LEU A 212 -8.29 -1.20 -5.77
CA LEU A 212 -9.42 -0.99 -4.89
C LEU A 212 -9.45 0.48 -4.44
N VAL A 213 -10.60 1.13 -4.50
CA VAL A 213 -10.73 2.56 -4.16
C VAL A 213 -12.09 2.86 -3.54
N GLY A 214 -12.13 3.79 -2.58
CA GLY A 214 -13.38 4.30 -2.03
C GLY A 214 -14.04 5.31 -2.97
N GLU A 215 -15.38 5.27 -3.06
CA GLU A 215 -16.19 6.14 -3.93
C GLU A 215 -15.91 7.64 -3.71
N HIS A 216 -15.64 8.02 -2.46
CA HIS A 216 -15.42 9.41 -2.06
C HIS A 216 -13.94 9.72 -1.77
N ASP A 217 -13.01 8.95 -2.35
CA ASP A 217 -11.58 9.19 -2.17
C ASP A 217 -11.15 10.49 -2.87
N MET A 218 -10.82 11.51 -2.07
CA MET A 218 -10.33 12.80 -2.53
C MET A 218 -8.80 12.85 -2.72
N ILE A 219 -8.08 11.80 -2.31
CA ILE A 219 -6.61 11.73 -2.44
C ILE A 219 -6.24 11.02 -3.74
N THR A 220 -6.87 9.88 -3.98
CA THR A 220 -6.73 9.09 -5.20
C THR A 220 -8.12 8.80 -5.77
N PRO A 221 -8.76 9.79 -6.45
CA PRO A 221 -10.14 9.66 -6.90
C PRO A 221 -10.39 8.41 -7.74
N PRO A 222 -11.62 7.85 -7.71
CA PRO A 222 -11.97 6.61 -8.41
C PRO A 222 -11.60 6.62 -9.89
N ASP A 223 -11.87 7.71 -10.60
CA ASP A 223 -11.55 7.87 -12.01
C ASP A 223 -10.03 7.79 -12.28
N MET A 224 -9.20 8.34 -11.39
CA MET A 224 -7.74 8.20 -11.49
C MET A 224 -7.29 6.75 -11.30
N ILE A 225 -7.88 6.02 -10.38
CA ILE A 225 -7.55 4.60 -10.16
C ILE A 225 -8.08 3.74 -11.31
N GLU A 226 -9.23 4.06 -11.87
CA GLU A 226 -9.74 3.41 -13.08
C GLU A 226 -8.80 3.62 -14.29
N MET A 227 -8.22 4.83 -14.45
CA MET A 227 -7.19 5.08 -15.45
C MET A 227 -5.97 4.17 -15.24
N CYS A 228 -5.51 4.00 -13.99
CA CYS A 228 -4.41 3.09 -13.68
C CYS A 228 -4.77 1.62 -13.99
N HIS A 229 -6.00 1.20 -13.69
CA HIS A 229 -6.51 -0.13 -14.03
C HIS A 229 -6.45 -0.37 -15.55
N ARG A 230 -6.86 0.59 -16.37
CA ARG A 230 -6.80 0.49 -17.84
C ARG A 230 -5.37 0.37 -18.38
N LEU A 231 -4.38 0.97 -17.67
CA LEU A 231 -2.95 0.87 -18.03
C LEU A 231 -2.31 -0.48 -17.66
N VAL A 232 -2.97 -1.30 -16.81
CA VAL A 232 -2.45 -2.60 -16.38
C VAL A 232 -3.36 -3.72 -16.90
N PRO A 233 -3.11 -4.28 -18.07
CA PRO A 233 -3.95 -5.30 -18.68
C PRO A 233 -4.11 -6.52 -17.76
N GLY A 234 -5.35 -7.02 -17.65
CA GLY A 234 -5.69 -8.16 -16.79
C GLY A 234 -5.82 -7.83 -15.29
N SER A 235 -5.56 -6.59 -14.88
CA SER A 235 -5.89 -6.16 -13.52
C SER A 235 -7.39 -6.18 -13.27
N ARG A 236 -7.78 -6.16 -11.99
CA ARG A 236 -9.17 -5.97 -11.55
C ARG A 236 -9.34 -4.59 -10.92
N TYR A 237 -10.55 -4.09 -10.94
CA TYR A 237 -10.95 -2.83 -10.30
C TYR A 237 -12.16 -3.07 -9.41
N HIS A 238 -12.14 -2.54 -8.19
CA HIS A 238 -13.28 -2.55 -7.28
C HIS A 238 -13.47 -1.18 -6.63
N LEU A 239 -14.68 -0.62 -6.80
CA LEU A 239 -15.13 0.58 -6.13
C LEU A 239 -15.85 0.17 -4.85
N VAL A 240 -15.41 0.68 -3.70
CA VAL A 240 -16.07 0.49 -2.41
C VAL A 240 -17.03 1.66 -2.18
N PRO A 241 -18.35 1.42 -2.21
CA PRO A 241 -19.32 2.49 -2.05
C PRO A 241 -19.28 3.12 -0.67
N ASP A 242 -19.76 4.36 -0.57
CA ASP A 242 -19.86 5.12 0.69
C ASP A 242 -18.56 5.14 1.52
N SER A 243 -17.40 5.14 0.90
CA SER A 243 -16.11 5.18 1.59
C SER A 243 -15.15 6.20 0.97
N GLY A 244 -14.24 6.72 1.79
CA GLY A 244 -13.19 7.62 1.37
C GLY A 244 -11.87 6.89 1.11
N HIS A 245 -10.76 7.59 1.38
CA HIS A 245 -9.41 7.10 1.08
C HIS A 245 -9.04 5.83 1.85
N SER A 246 -9.53 5.66 3.06
CA SER A 246 -9.24 4.48 3.89
C SER A 246 -10.40 3.48 3.85
N ALA A 247 -10.80 3.01 2.66
CA ALA A 247 -11.88 2.05 2.49
C ALA A 247 -11.73 0.79 3.37
N TYR A 248 -10.48 0.32 3.60
CA TYR A 248 -10.16 -0.79 4.50
C TYR A 248 -10.53 -0.52 5.96
N TRP A 249 -10.66 0.76 6.33
CA TRP A 249 -11.05 1.23 7.65
C TRP A 249 -12.55 1.49 7.74
N GLU A 250 -13.11 2.14 6.73
CA GLU A 250 -14.50 2.62 6.70
C GLU A 250 -15.50 1.50 6.38
N LYS A 251 -15.13 0.59 5.50
CA LYS A 251 -15.95 -0.53 5.00
C LYS A 251 -15.15 -1.84 5.10
N ALA A 252 -14.67 -2.14 6.31
CA ALA A 252 -13.75 -3.25 6.55
C ALA A 252 -14.31 -4.60 6.10
N GLU A 253 -15.59 -4.87 6.29
CA GLU A 253 -16.22 -6.14 5.91
C GLU A 253 -16.17 -6.35 4.39
N GLU A 254 -16.59 -5.35 3.62
CA GLU A 254 -16.54 -5.41 2.16
C GLU A 254 -15.11 -5.50 1.65
N PHE A 255 -14.22 -4.65 2.19
CA PHE A 255 -12.80 -4.69 1.86
C PHE A 255 -12.21 -6.07 2.06
N ASN A 256 -12.45 -6.68 3.25
CA ASN A 256 -11.94 -8.01 3.58
C ASN A 256 -12.49 -9.09 2.65
N ALA A 257 -13.80 -9.05 2.35
CA ALA A 257 -14.43 -10.02 1.46
C ALA A 257 -13.86 -9.95 0.03
N VAL A 258 -13.65 -8.75 -0.50
CA VAL A 258 -13.09 -8.52 -1.84
C VAL A 258 -11.64 -8.97 -1.91
N VAL A 259 -10.82 -8.58 -0.93
CA VAL A 259 -9.41 -8.96 -0.86
C VAL A 259 -9.27 -10.48 -0.71
N LEU A 260 -9.99 -11.09 0.23
CA LEU A 260 -9.94 -12.54 0.46
C LEU A 260 -10.31 -13.32 -0.80
N ARG A 261 -11.40 -12.94 -1.47
CA ARG A 261 -11.83 -13.58 -2.74
C ARG A 261 -10.74 -13.47 -3.81
N PHE A 262 -10.17 -12.28 -4.00
CA PHE A 262 -9.11 -12.06 -4.99
C PHE A 262 -7.88 -12.93 -4.71
N LEU A 263 -7.43 -12.99 -3.46
CA LEU A 263 -6.27 -13.80 -3.08
C LEU A 263 -6.55 -15.30 -3.28
N GLN A 264 -7.72 -15.79 -2.90
CA GLN A 264 -8.14 -17.19 -3.08
C GLN A 264 -8.24 -17.57 -4.56
N GLU A 265 -8.74 -16.70 -5.43
CA GLU A 265 -8.80 -16.94 -6.88
C GLU A 265 -7.40 -17.01 -7.51
N VAL A 266 -6.44 -16.22 -7.02
CA VAL A 266 -5.03 -16.33 -7.43
C VAL A 266 -4.45 -17.65 -6.96
N ASP A 267 -4.66 -18.02 -5.71
CA ASP A 267 -4.12 -19.26 -5.12
C ASP A 267 -4.73 -20.52 -5.75
N GLY A 268 -6.00 -20.44 -6.13
CA GLY A 268 -6.71 -21.51 -6.85
C GLY A 268 -6.40 -21.59 -8.36
N GLY A 269 -5.51 -20.72 -8.87
CA GLY A 269 -5.14 -20.70 -10.29
C GLY A 269 -6.20 -20.13 -11.23
N VAL A 270 -7.31 -19.59 -10.71
CA VAL A 270 -8.38 -18.93 -11.51
C VAL A 270 -7.86 -17.66 -12.20
N LEU A 271 -6.92 -16.99 -11.56
CA LEU A 271 -6.24 -15.78 -12.05
C LEU A 271 -4.76 -16.08 -12.33
N ALA A 272 -4.48 -17.14 -13.07
CA ALA A 272 -3.12 -17.37 -13.53
C ALA A 272 -2.67 -16.22 -14.44
N PRO A 273 -1.40 -15.75 -14.34
CA PRO A 273 -0.87 -14.77 -15.26
C PRO A 273 -0.94 -15.33 -16.70
N LYS A 274 -1.58 -14.57 -17.60
CA LYS A 274 -1.64 -14.90 -19.03
C LYS A 274 -0.30 -14.70 -19.72
#